data_6db26685bfcfc8de053060d05489d6ca
#
_entry.id   6db26685bfcfc8de053060d05489d6ca
#
_cell.length_a   1.000
_cell.length_b   1.000
_cell.length_c   1.000
_cell.angle_alpha   90.00
_cell.angle_beta   90.00
_cell.angle_gamma   90.00
#
_symmetry.space_group_name_H-M   'P 1'
#
loop_
_entity.id
_entity.type
_entity.pdbx_description
1 polymer ?
#
loop_
_entity_poly.entity_id
_entity_poly.type
_entity_poly.pdbx_seq_one_letter_code
_entity_poly.pdbx_strand_id
1 'polypeptide(L)'
;MATRLSKLLDPARITLGVQNTKRTAALNEVAKLLETHPDVANFQGFYNELLARERVDTTCLGNEIALPHARTEHVKKIVLAVGRSEAGVFFENSNQNVRLMFVLGTPKSNPTDYLILVGALCRLIKDAPNREALFAAATPDDFIATVRSLEEKILGPEKP
;
A
#
# COMPACT_ATOMS: atom_id res chain seq x y z
N MET A 1 5.97 6.05 -19.20
CA MET A 1 6.67 5.08 -18.35
C MET A 1 5.86 4.78 -17.10
N ALA A 2 5.82 3.54 -16.71
CA ALA A 2 5.10 3.16 -15.50
C ALA A 2 5.82 3.69 -14.25
N THR A 3 5.04 4.22 -13.31
CA THR A 3 5.57 4.68 -12.03
C THR A 3 5.98 3.48 -11.18
N ARG A 4 7.12 3.57 -10.52
CA ARG A 4 7.57 2.55 -9.56
C ARG A 4 7.00 2.82 -8.18
N LEU A 5 6.84 1.74 -7.39
CA LEU A 5 6.36 1.84 -6.02
C LEU A 5 7.21 2.80 -5.19
N SER A 6 8.53 2.70 -5.31
CA SER A 6 9.46 3.56 -4.56
C SER A 6 9.27 5.05 -4.84
N LYS A 7 8.77 5.39 -6.01
CA LYS A 7 8.50 6.80 -6.37
C LYS A 7 7.23 7.34 -5.73
N LEU A 8 6.31 6.46 -5.36
CA LEU A 8 5.06 6.85 -4.69
C LEU A 8 5.23 6.93 -3.18
N LEU A 9 6.27 6.32 -2.63
CA LEU A 9 6.49 6.26 -1.20
C LEU A 9 7.06 7.57 -0.68
N ASP A 10 6.50 8.03 0.44
CA ASP A 10 6.91 9.23 1.15
C ASP A 10 7.04 8.86 2.64
N PRO A 11 8.17 9.20 3.31
CA PRO A 11 8.32 8.87 4.73
C PRO A 11 7.17 9.37 5.60
N ALA A 12 6.56 10.50 5.25
CA ALA A 12 5.43 11.06 5.99
C ALA A 12 4.14 10.23 5.84
N ARG A 13 4.11 9.29 4.88
CA ARG A 13 2.93 8.46 4.59
C ARG A 13 3.21 6.98 4.83
N ILE A 14 4.17 6.71 5.69
CA ILE A 14 4.53 5.36 6.12
C ILE A 14 4.48 5.34 7.64
N THR A 15 3.71 4.44 8.23
CA THR A 15 3.77 4.16 9.66
C THR A 15 4.22 2.72 9.89
N LEU A 16 5.29 2.54 10.64
CA LEU A 16 5.82 1.22 10.98
C LEU A 16 5.30 0.73 12.32
N GLY A 17 4.37 1.47 12.94
CA GLY A 17 3.78 1.14 14.22
C GLY A 17 2.27 1.33 14.22
N VAL A 18 1.55 0.58 13.37
CA VAL A 18 0.08 0.60 13.37
C VAL A 18 -0.43 0.13 14.73
N GLN A 19 -1.28 0.92 15.37
CA GLN A 19 -1.75 0.68 16.73
C GLN A 19 -3.01 -0.17 16.79
N ASN A 20 -3.86 -0.06 15.78
CA ASN A 20 -5.14 -0.77 15.76
C ASN A 20 -4.97 -2.20 15.24
N THR A 21 -5.67 -3.15 15.86
CA THR A 21 -5.60 -4.56 15.49
C THR A 21 -6.82 -5.04 14.72
N LYS A 22 -7.86 -4.19 14.62
CA LYS A 22 -9.07 -4.48 13.86
C LYS A 22 -8.96 -3.87 12.47
N ARG A 23 -9.46 -4.59 11.45
CA ARG A 23 -9.33 -4.21 10.05
C ARG A 23 -9.76 -2.77 9.76
N THR A 24 -10.99 -2.40 10.08
CA THR A 24 -11.52 -1.08 9.74
C THR A 24 -10.75 0.04 10.44
N ALA A 25 -10.42 -0.14 11.72
CA ALA A 25 -9.68 0.86 12.48
C ALA A 25 -8.25 1.01 11.97
N ALA A 26 -7.59 -0.09 11.66
CA ALA A 26 -6.24 -0.06 11.09
C ALA A 26 -6.23 0.55 9.69
N LEU A 27 -7.22 0.22 8.87
CA LEU A 27 -7.36 0.82 7.54
C LEU A 27 -7.53 2.33 7.63
N ASN A 28 -8.35 2.81 8.57
CA ASN A 28 -8.51 4.25 8.81
C ASN A 28 -7.18 4.90 9.22
N GLU A 29 -6.47 4.27 10.13
CA GLU A 29 -5.18 4.77 10.63
C GLU A 29 -4.17 4.96 9.49
N VAL A 30 -4.06 3.99 8.59
CA VAL A 30 -3.12 4.05 7.47
C VAL A 30 -3.63 4.99 6.38
N ALA A 31 -4.90 4.88 5.99
CA ALA A 31 -5.49 5.74 4.95
C ALA A 31 -5.40 7.22 5.32
N LYS A 32 -5.53 7.55 6.60
CA LYS A 32 -5.50 8.91 7.07
C LYS A 32 -4.17 9.63 6.78
N LEU A 33 -3.10 8.89 6.56
CA LEU A 33 -1.82 9.46 6.13
C LEU A 33 -1.93 10.12 4.75
N LEU A 34 -2.97 9.82 3.99
CA LEU A 34 -3.22 10.41 2.67
C LEU A 34 -4.12 11.66 2.73
N GLU A 35 -4.65 12.00 3.90
CA GLU A 35 -5.57 13.15 4.04
C GLU A 35 -4.96 14.46 3.57
N THR A 36 -3.66 14.65 3.81
CA THR A 36 -2.92 15.85 3.43
C THR A 36 -2.19 15.74 2.09
N HIS A 37 -2.38 14.64 1.38
CA HIS A 37 -1.69 14.46 0.10
C HIS A 37 -2.25 15.41 -0.96
N PRO A 38 -1.39 16.14 -1.72
CA PRO A 38 -1.86 17.13 -2.70
C PRO A 38 -2.68 16.54 -3.84
N ASP A 39 -2.50 15.26 -4.15
CA ASP A 39 -3.24 14.59 -5.21
C ASP A 39 -4.54 13.93 -4.74
N VAL A 40 -4.86 14.03 -3.45
CA VAL A 40 -6.15 13.60 -2.91
C VAL A 40 -7.07 14.80 -2.86
N ALA A 41 -8.01 14.87 -3.82
CA ALA A 41 -8.93 16.00 -3.93
C ALA A 41 -10.02 15.98 -2.86
N ASN A 42 -10.48 14.77 -2.49
CA ASN A 42 -11.53 14.58 -1.48
C ASN A 42 -11.21 13.31 -0.69
N PHE A 43 -10.59 13.48 0.46
CA PHE A 43 -10.19 12.33 1.29
C PHE A 43 -11.41 11.51 1.75
N GLN A 44 -12.45 12.17 2.23
CA GLN A 44 -13.63 11.45 2.74
C GLN A 44 -14.30 10.60 1.64
N GLY A 45 -14.40 11.15 0.43
CA GLY A 45 -14.93 10.42 -0.71
C GLY A 45 -14.08 9.21 -1.05
N PHE A 46 -12.77 9.39 -1.13
CA PHE A 46 -11.82 8.30 -1.35
C PHE A 46 -11.94 7.23 -0.27
N TYR A 47 -11.95 7.64 0.99
CA TYR A 47 -12.00 6.70 2.12
C TYR A 47 -13.32 5.90 2.13
N ASN A 48 -14.43 6.55 1.81
CA ASN A 48 -15.72 5.85 1.72
C ASN A 48 -15.70 4.77 0.63
N GLU A 49 -15.10 5.07 -0.53
CA GLU A 49 -14.97 4.09 -1.62
C GLU A 49 -13.99 2.97 -1.27
N LEU A 50 -12.94 3.30 -0.52
CA LEU A 50 -11.98 2.32 -0.02
C LEU A 50 -12.67 1.30 0.90
N LEU A 51 -13.49 1.79 1.84
CA LEU A 51 -14.27 0.93 2.74
C LEU A 51 -15.27 0.08 1.97
N ALA A 52 -15.97 0.67 1.00
CA ALA A 52 -16.94 -0.05 0.18
C ALA A 52 -16.26 -1.19 -0.59
N ARG A 53 -15.08 -0.93 -1.17
CA ARG A 53 -14.30 -1.94 -1.88
C ARG A 53 -13.89 -3.09 -0.95
N GLU A 54 -13.46 -2.77 0.26
CA GLU A 54 -13.00 -3.77 1.22
C GLU A 54 -14.13 -4.68 1.70
N ARG A 55 -15.36 -4.19 1.69
CA ARG A 55 -16.55 -4.97 2.05
C ARG A 55 -16.98 -5.97 0.95
N VAL A 56 -16.64 -5.68 -0.30
CA VAL A 56 -17.03 -6.54 -1.43
C VAL A 56 -16.23 -7.83 -1.43
N ASP A 57 -14.91 -7.73 -1.26
CA ASP A 57 -14.02 -8.88 -1.24
C ASP A 57 -12.71 -8.49 -0.58
N THR A 58 -11.96 -9.49 -0.11
CA THR A 58 -10.67 -9.23 0.53
C THR A 58 -9.65 -8.68 -0.44
N THR A 59 -8.78 -7.81 0.08
CA THR A 59 -7.59 -7.31 -0.63
C THR A 59 -6.30 -7.93 -0.11
N CYS A 60 -6.40 -8.99 0.69
CA CYS A 60 -5.23 -9.74 1.15
C CYS A 60 -4.54 -10.44 -0.01
N LEU A 61 -3.22 -10.29 -0.07
CA LEU A 61 -2.38 -10.91 -1.09
C LEU A 61 -1.76 -12.22 -0.60
N GLY A 62 -2.03 -12.60 0.65
CA GLY A 62 -1.34 -13.70 1.32
C GLY A 62 -0.03 -13.23 1.95
N ASN A 63 0.63 -14.12 2.67
CA ASN A 63 1.93 -13.85 3.30
C ASN A 63 1.91 -12.67 4.27
N GLU A 64 0.77 -12.43 4.93
CA GLU A 64 0.57 -11.35 5.90
C GLU A 64 0.58 -9.95 5.28
N ILE A 65 0.28 -9.84 3.99
CA ILE A 65 0.29 -8.57 3.25
C ILE A 65 -1.07 -8.33 2.61
N ALA A 66 -1.56 -7.10 2.69
CA ALA A 66 -2.80 -6.67 2.05
C ALA A 66 -2.59 -5.42 1.22
N LEU A 67 -3.45 -5.24 0.22
CA LEU A 67 -3.45 -4.08 -0.67
C LEU A 67 -4.87 -3.49 -0.73
N PRO A 68 -5.34 -2.85 0.36
CA PRO A 68 -6.59 -2.10 0.30
C PRO A 68 -6.47 -1.00 -0.75
N HIS A 69 -7.43 -0.93 -1.67
CA HIS A 69 -7.34 0.03 -2.77
C HIS A 69 -8.72 0.42 -3.27
N ALA A 70 -8.78 1.57 -3.92
CA ALA A 70 -9.98 2.02 -4.60
C ALA A 70 -9.61 2.76 -5.89
N ARG A 71 -10.37 2.49 -6.94
CA ARG A 71 -10.37 3.32 -8.15
C ARG A 71 -11.41 4.39 -7.92
N THR A 72 -11.01 5.65 -8.00
CA THR A 72 -11.85 6.75 -7.54
C THR A 72 -11.58 8.02 -8.34
N GLU A 73 -12.59 8.86 -8.46
CA GLU A 73 -12.45 10.21 -9.05
C GLU A 73 -11.90 11.22 -8.02
N HIS A 74 -11.75 10.82 -6.75
CA HIS A 74 -11.32 11.70 -5.67
C HIS A 74 -9.80 11.80 -5.52
N VAL A 75 -9.04 11.13 -6.38
CA VAL A 75 -7.59 11.30 -6.46
C VAL A 75 -7.21 11.67 -7.88
N LYS A 76 -6.22 12.56 -8.02
CA LYS A 76 -5.76 13.08 -9.33
C LYS A 76 -4.70 12.18 -9.95
N LYS A 77 -3.91 11.53 -9.12
CA LYS A 77 -2.83 10.60 -9.49
C LYS A 77 -2.85 9.45 -8.51
N ILE A 78 -2.11 8.39 -8.81
CA ILE A 78 -1.97 7.27 -7.88
C ILE A 78 -1.31 7.76 -6.59
N VAL A 79 -1.91 7.42 -5.46
CA VAL A 79 -1.39 7.75 -4.12
C VAL A 79 -1.24 6.48 -3.31
N LEU A 80 -0.25 6.44 -2.43
CA LEU A 80 0.10 5.25 -1.66
C LEU A 80 0.47 5.62 -0.23
N ALA A 81 -0.11 4.90 0.74
CA ALA A 81 0.31 4.93 2.13
C ALA A 81 0.62 3.50 2.57
N VAL A 82 1.53 3.36 3.52
CA VAL A 82 1.95 2.05 4.03
C VAL A 82 1.80 2.03 5.54
N GLY A 83 1.25 0.92 6.04
CA GLY A 83 1.19 0.64 7.47
C GLY A 83 1.78 -0.72 7.77
N ARG A 84 2.61 -0.79 8.81
CA ARG A 84 3.14 -2.06 9.30
C ARG A 84 2.74 -2.24 10.76
N SER A 85 2.22 -3.44 11.07
CA SER A 85 1.81 -3.80 12.42
C SER A 85 2.63 -5.01 12.89
N GLU A 86 3.35 -4.87 13.97
CA GLU A 86 4.12 -5.97 14.54
C GLU A 86 3.19 -7.07 15.09
N ALA A 87 2.14 -6.67 15.78
CA ALA A 87 1.16 -7.59 16.33
C ALA A 87 0.24 -8.22 15.28
N GLY A 88 0.06 -7.52 14.15
CA GLY A 88 -0.84 -7.92 13.10
C GLY A 88 -2.23 -7.32 13.22
N VAL A 89 -2.89 -7.21 12.08
CA VAL A 89 -4.26 -6.75 11.95
C VAL A 89 -5.08 -7.91 11.40
N PHE A 90 -6.12 -8.30 12.12
CA PHE A 90 -6.95 -9.42 11.67
C PHE A 90 -7.99 -8.96 10.64
N PHE A 91 -7.90 -9.54 9.43
CA PHE A 91 -8.85 -9.31 8.35
C PHE A 91 -9.90 -10.42 8.39
N GLU A 92 -11.01 -10.15 9.07
CA GLU A 92 -12.06 -11.14 9.34
C GLU A 92 -12.73 -11.66 8.07
N ASN A 93 -12.78 -10.86 7.01
CA ASN A 93 -13.43 -11.27 5.77
C ASN A 93 -12.65 -12.33 4.97
N SER A 94 -11.39 -12.56 5.30
CA SER A 94 -10.56 -13.58 4.69
C SER A 94 -9.87 -14.49 5.70
N ASN A 95 -10.12 -14.28 7.00
CA ASN A 95 -9.51 -15.02 8.10
C ASN A 95 -7.98 -15.01 8.00
N GLN A 96 -7.40 -13.83 7.75
CA GLN A 96 -5.95 -13.66 7.62
C GLN A 96 -5.44 -12.59 8.58
N ASN A 97 -4.24 -12.81 9.11
CA ASN A 97 -3.53 -11.82 9.90
C ASN A 97 -2.60 -11.04 8.97
N VAL A 98 -2.69 -9.71 9.01
CA VAL A 98 -1.94 -8.83 8.11
C VAL A 98 -0.97 -8.00 8.91
N ARG A 99 0.32 -8.04 8.56
CA ARG A 99 1.35 -7.22 9.20
C ARG A 99 1.84 -6.07 8.32
N LEU A 100 1.52 -6.08 7.03
CA LEU A 100 1.92 -5.02 6.11
C LEU A 100 0.75 -4.68 5.19
N MET A 101 0.40 -3.41 5.15
CA MET A 101 -0.75 -2.92 4.40
C MET A 101 -0.31 -1.80 3.45
N PHE A 102 -0.57 -1.99 2.16
CA PHE A 102 -0.37 -0.95 1.13
C PHE A 102 -1.73 -0.38 0.77
N VAL A 103 -2.00 0.86 1.17
CA VAL A 103 -3.27 1.54 0.88
C VAL A 103 -3.09 2.39 -0.36
N LEU A 104 -3.83 2.06 -1.40
CA LEU A 104 -3.64 2.64 -2.74
C LEU A 104 -4.92 3.32 -3.22
N GLY A 105 -4.80 4.56 -3.68
CA GLY A 105 -5.84 5.25 -4.43
C GLY A 105 -5.39 5.43 -5.87
N THR A 106 -6.26 5.13 -6.84
CA THR A 106 -5.94 5.26 -8.25
C THR A 106 -7.06 5.97 -9.00
N PRO A 107 -6.73 6.91 -9.92
CA PRO A 107 -7.74 7.58 -10.72
C PRO A 107 -8.45 6.60 -11.64
N LYS A 108 -9.74 6.81 -11.86
CA LYS A 108 -10.52 6.01 -12.82
C LYS A 108 -10.02 6.15 -14.25
N SER A 109 -9.34 7.23 -14.56
CA SER A 109 -8.88 7.56 -15.91
C SER A 109 -7.65 6.79 -16.39
N ASN A 110 -6.93 6.11 -15.47
CA ASN A 110 -5.68 5.43 -15.83
C ASN A 110 -5.56 4.06 -15.17
N PRO A 111 -6.26 3.04 -15.70
CA PRO A 111 -6.19 1.69 -15.13
C PRO A 111 -4.88 0.95 -15.39
N THR A 112 -4.13 1.33 -16.44
CA THR A 112 -2.92 0.62 -16.85
C THR A 112 -1.80 0.75 -15.82
N ASP A 113 -1.54 1.96 -15.33
CA ASP A 113 -0.48 2.19 -14.32
C ASP A 113 -0.76 1.45 -13.03
N TYR A 114 -2.02 1.41 -12.61
CA TYR A 114 -2.43 0.65 -11.44
C TYR A 114 -2.11 -0.84 -11.58
N LEU A 115 -2.45 -1.44 -12.72
CA LEU A 115 -2.21 -2.87 -12.96
C LEU A 115 -0.71 -3.19 -12.97
N ILE A 116 0.11 -2.32 -13.53
CA ILE A 116 1.57 -2.49 -13.56
C ILE A 116 2.14 -2.43 -12.13
N LEU A 117 1.68 -1.48 -11.31
CA LEU A 117 2.12 -1.35 -9.92
C LEU A 117 1.74 -2.57 -9.08
N VAL A 118 0.52 -3.05 -9.21
CA VAL A 118 0.06 -4.23 -8.49
C VAL A 118 0.86 -5.47 -8.91
N GLY A 119 1.09 -5.62 -10.20
CA GLY A 119 1.91 -6.72 -10.72
C GLY A 119 3.34 -6.68 -10.17
N ALA A 120 3.95 -5.50 -10.12
CA ALA A 120 5.29 -5.33 -9.56
C ALA A 120 5.31 -5.65 -8.06
N LEU A 121 4.31 -5.19 -7.31
CA LEU A 121 4.20 -5.49 -5.89
C LEU A 121 4.06 -7.00 -5.65
N CYS A 122 3.20 -7.68 -6.41
CA CYS A 122 3.01 -9.12 -6.28
C CYS A 122 4.29 -9.88 -6.55
N ARG A 123 5.06 -9.47 -7.57
CA ARG A 123 6.36 -10.08 -7.88
C ARG A 123 7.36 -9.87 -6.74
N LEU A 124 7.39 -8.66 -6.18
CA LEU A 124 8.30 -8.30 -5.10
C LEU A 124 8.04 -9.13 -3.85
N ILE A 125 6.79 -9.28 -3.46
CA ILE A 125 6.43 -9.99 -2.21
C ILE A 125 6.36 -11.50 -2.35
N LYS A 126 6.54 -12.04 -3.56
CA LYS A 126 6.53 -13.47 -3.81
C LYS A 126 7.67 -14.19 -3.07
N ASP A 127 8.83 -13.56 -2.98
CA ASP A 127 10.01 -14.16 -2.36
C ASP A 127 10.08 -13.85 -0.86
N ALA A 128 10.26 -14.89 -0.05
CA ALA A 128 10.34 -14.74 1.40
C ALA A 128 11.42 -13.76 1.87
N PRO A 129 12.66 -13.78 1.32
CA PRO A 129 13.68 -12.80 1.71
C PRO A 129 13.25 -11.35 1.49
N ASN A 130 12.50 -11.08 0.41
CA ASN A 130 11.99 -9.73 0.14
C ASN A 130 10.99 -9.30 1.21
N ARG A 131 10.06 -10.19 1.56
CA ARG A 131 9.08 -9.91 2.61
C ARG A 131 9.75 -9.63 3.95
N GLU A 132 10.72 -10.46 4.32
CA GLU A 132 11.45 -10.31 5.57
C GLU A 132 12.19 -8.97 5.65
N ALA A 133 12.78 -8.53 4.53
CA ALA A 133 13.45 -7.24 4.46
C ALA A 133 12.47 -6.08 4.71
N LEU A 134 11.25 -6.18 4.17
CA LEU A 134 10.21 -5.17 4.39
C LEU A 134 9.71 -5.18 5.84
N PHE A 135 9.56 -6.35 6.45
CA PHE A 135 9.15 -6.47 7.85
C PHE A 135 10.25 -5.99 8.81
N ALA A 136 11.51 -6.02 8.40
CA ALA A 136 12.65 -5.68 9.25
C ALA A 136 13.13 -4.23 9.13
N ALA A 137 12.67 -3.47 8.13
CA ALA A 137 13.11 -2.09 7.93
C ALA A 137 12.86 -1.27 9.21
N ALA A 138 13.90 -0.56 9.68
CA ALA A 138 13.86 0.11 10.97
C ALA A 138 13.17 1.48 10.93
N THR A 139 13.23 2.16 9.79
CA THR A 139 12.66 3.50 9.60
C THR A 139 11.89 3.58 8.29
N PRO A 140 11.00 4.57 8.13
CA PRO A 140 10.34 4.79 6.83
C PRO A 140 11.34 4.98 5.67
N ASP A 141 12.44 5.69 5.90
CA ASP A 141 13.48 5.86 4.86
C ASP A 141 14.11 4.52 4.49
N ASP A 142 14.40 3.67 5.48
CA ASP A 142 14.93 2.32 5.24
C ASP A 142 13.93 1.46 4.47
N PHE A 143 12.64 1.58 4.79
CA PHE A 143 11.59 0.88 4.07
C PHE A 143 11.58 1.27 2.59
N ILE A 144 11.65 2.58 2.30
CA ILE A 144 11.68 3.09 0.92
C ILE A 144 12.94 2.59 0.19
N ALA A 145 14.10 2.66 0.85
CA ALA A 145 15.35 2.20 0.26
C ALA A 145 15.30 0.69 -0.05
N THR A 146 14.67 -0.09 0.83
CA THR A 146 14.45 -1.52 0.61
C THR A 146 13.57 -1.77 -0.60
N VAL A 147 12.44 -1.08 -0.71
CA VAL A 147 11.53 -1.21 -1.86
C VAL A 147 12.26 -0.85 -3.15
N ARG A 148 13.01 0.25 -3.15
CA ARG A 148 13.77 0.70 -4.33
C ARG A 148 14.77 -0.37 -4.78
N SER A 149 15.53 -0.92 -3.84
CA SER A 149 16.51 -1.96 -4.13
C SER A 149 15.85 -3.22 -4.72
N LEU A 150 14.73 -3.64 -4.14
CA LEU A 150 14.00 -4.82 -4.61
C LEU A 150 13.38 -4.59 -5.99
N GLU A 151 12.84 -3.40 -6.24
CA GLU A 151 12.31 -3.05 -7.56
C GLU A 151 13.39 -3.07 -8.63
N GLU A 152 14.58 -2.57 -8.33
CA GLU A 152 15.71 -2.58 -9.27
C GLU A 152 16.09 -4.00 -9.67
N LYS A 153 16.03 -4.95 -8.75
CA LYS A 153 16.31 -6.36 -9.05
C LYS A 153 15.25 -6.98 -9.98
N ILE A 154 14.01 -6.54 -9.88
CA ILE A 154 12.90 -7.09 -10.66
C ILE A 154 12.75 -6.37 -12.00
N LEU A 155 12.87 -5.04 -12.00
CA LEU A 155 12.56 -4.18 -13.15
C LEU A 155 13.79 -3.61 -13.83
N GLY A 156 14.99 -3.85 -13.28
CA GLY A 156 16.22 -3.23 -13.73
C GLY A 156 16.40 -1.83 -13.19
N PRO A 157 17.55 -1.18 -13.48
CA PRO A 157 17.81 0.17 -13.00
C PRO A 157 16.78 1.17 -13.50
N GLU A 158 16.51 2.17 -12.67
CA GLU A 158 15.65 3.28 -13.06
C GLU A 158 16.30 4.05 -14.21
N LYS A 159 15.53 4.30 -15.26
CA LYS A 159 16.01 5.14 -16.37
C LYS A 159 15.86 6.61 -15.99
N PRO A 160 16.87 7.45 -16.34
CA PRO A 160 16.77 8.89 -16.07
C PRO A 160 15.64 9.56 -16.85
#